data_67e69e1e5e76539297c20e05b6170b5d
#
_entry.id   67e69e1e5e76539297c20e05b6170b5d
#
_cell.length_a   1.000
_cell.length_b   1.000
_cell.length_c   1.000
_cell.angle_alpha   90.00
_cell.angle_beta   90.00
_cell.angle_gamma   90.00
#
_symmetry.space_group_name_H-M   'P 1'
#
loop_
_entity.id
_entity.type
_entity.pdbx_description
1 polymer ?
#
loop_
_entity_poly.entity_id
_entity_poly.type
_entity_poly.pdbx_seq_one_letter_code
_entity_poly.pdbx_strand_id
1 'polypeptide(L)'
;SMKKVDVTILGGGPVGSFLATILNDMGVSNVVIDRDLMPYQLPRAIVMDDEILRACYDHGMGEWLQLNTESLQRGDFVGPNDEVVIGADIPPVGLQGVPPVVVHFQPDLDAMLRAEAEARGSTVMWGHTVTHIEDDGKKVVTNLHNGETIESRWFVGCDGASSWTRKFLGLQLEDLRFDQEWLVVDAELHEGAVVDLPVGVRQFCHMDRPFTFVQGVRRYRRWEFQVQDGEDAGA
;
A
#
# COMPACT_ATOMS: atom_id res chain seq x y z
N SER A 1 -8.52 29.39 12.18
CA SER A 1 -7.74 29.18 13.43
C SER A 1 -6.61 28.20 13.12
N MET A 2 -5.42 28.50 13.62
CA MET A 2 -4.26 27.63 13.45
C MET A 2 -4.35 26.43 14.39
N LYS A 3 -4.33 25.21 13.83
CA LYS A 3 -4.28 23.98 14.61
C LYS A 3 -2.82 23.65 14.97
N LYS A 4 -2.59 23.14 16.17
CA LYS A 4 -1.24 22.73 16.63
C LYS A 4 -1.23 21.24 16.95
N VAL A 5 -0.23 20.53 16.43
CA VAL A 5 0.04 19.11 16.67
C VAL A 5 1.56 18.87 16.72
N ASP A 6 1.99 17.68 17.10
CA ASP A 6 3.42 17.32 17.04
C ASP A 6 3.84 16.96 15.60
N VAL A 7 3.00 16.24 14.86
CA VAL A 7 3.32 15.73 13.53
C VAL A 7 2.20 16.02 12.54
N THR A 8 2.56 16.61 11.41
CA THR A 8 1.70 16.69 10.22
C THR A 8 2.12 15.60 9.22
N ILE A 9 1.16 14.77 8.81
CA ILE A 9 1.36 13.69 7.85
C ILE A 9 0.60 14.04 6.57
N LEU A 10 1.29 14.14 5.45
CA LEU A 10 0.67 14.32 4.13
C LEU A 10 0.58 12.99 3.41
N GLY A 11 -0.64 12.55 3.13
CA GLY A 11 -0.99 11.28 2.52
C GLY A 11 -1.65 10.33 3.51
N GLY A 12 -2.93 10.05 3.30
CA GLY A 12 -3.75 9.11 4.08
C GLY A 12 -3.89 7.74 3.41
N GLY A 13 -2.87 7.33 2.64
CA GLY A 13 -2.73 5.97 2.17
C GLY A 13 -2.24 5.03 3.29
N PRO A 14 -1.87 3.77 2.96
CA PRO A 14 -1.50 2.78 3.98
C PRO A 14 -0.32 3.22 4.84
N VAL A 15 0.69 3.87 4.24
CA VAL A 15 1.88 4.31 4.97
C VAL A 15 1.56 5.42 5.97
N GLY A 16 0.87 6.48 5.53
CA GLY A 16 0.56 7.62 6.40
C GLY A 16 -0.46 7.29 7.48
N SER A 17 -1.47 6.49 7.16
CA SER A 17 -2.48 6.06 8.13
C SER A 17 -1.89 5.11 9.17
N PHE A 18 -0.99 4.19 8.75
CA PHE A 18 -0.29 3.32 9.69
C PHE A 18 0.67 4.10 10.60
N LEU A 19 1.43 5.05 10.04
CA LEU A 19 2.27 5.97 10.83
C LEU A 19 1.44 6.72 11.88
N ALA A 20 0.29 7.26 11.49
CA ALA A 20 -0.60 7.96 12.39
C ALA A 20 -1.08 7.07 13.55
N THR A 21 -1.42 5.82 13.25
CA THR A 21 -1.84 4.83 14.25
C THR A 21 -0.73 4.57 15.27
N ILE A 22 0.51 4.36 14.82
CA ILE A 22 1.68 4.15 15.70
C ILE A 22 1.94 5.40 16.56
N LEU A 23 1.90 6.59 15.98
CA LEU A 23 2.11 7.83 16.71
C LEU A 23 1.06 8.04 17.80
N ASN A 24 -0.21 7.71 17.54
CA ASN A 24 -1.26 7.75 18.57
C ASN A 24 -0.97 6.81 19.74
N ASP A 25 -0.52 5.58 19.46
CA ASP A 25 -0.16 4.62 20.51
C ASP A 25 1.01 5.11 21.37
N MET A 26 1.87 5.95 20.81
CA MET A 26 2.97 6.60 21.51
C MET A 26 2.58 7.92 22.19
N GLY A 27 1.32 8.35 22.11
CA GLY A 27 0.83 9.61 22.67
C GLY A 27 1.29 10.84 21.91
N VAL A 28 1.69 10.72 20.65
CA VAL A 28 2.16 11.82 19.80
C VAL A 28 0.98 12.36 18.99
N SER A 29 0.63 13.62 19.23
CA SER A 29 -0.48 14.27 18.52
C SER A 29 -0.16 14.44 17.02
N ASN A 30 -1.13 14.11 16.16
CA ASN A 30 -0.90 14.17 14.72
C ASN A 30 -2.16 14.56 13.94
N VAL A 31 -1.92 15.03 12.72
CA VAL A 31 -2.95 15.28 11.72
C VAL A 31 -2.56 14.56 10.43
N VAL A 32 -3.54 13.90 9.82
CA VAL A 32 -3.39 13.28 8.50
C VAL A 32 -4.16 14.09 7.48
N ILE A 33 -3.48 14.51 6.43
CA ILE A 33 -4.06 15.28 5.34
C ILE A 33 -4.02 14.44 4.07
N ASP A 34 -5.13 14.31 3.39
CA ASP A 34 -5.20 13.69 2.07
C ASP A 34 -6.10 14.48 1.15
N ARG A 35 -5.70 14.63 -0.11
CA ARG A 35 -6.50 15.31 -1.14
C ARG A 35 -7.76 14.54 -1.50
N ASP A 36 -7.76 13.22 -1.33
CA ASP A 36 -8.87 12.35 -1.65
C ASP A 36 -9.75 12.12 -0.42
N LEU A 37 -11.07 12.25 -0.61
CA LEU A 37 -12.06 12.00 0.45
C LEU A 37 -12.09 10.55 0.89
N MET A 38 -11.83 9.63 -0.04
CA MET A 38 -11.88 8.19 0.18
C MET A 38 -10.57 7.52 -0.24
N PRO A 39 -10.25 6.36 0.33
CA PRO A 39 -9.15 5.53 -0.16
C PRO A 39 -9.31 5.21 -1.64
N TYR A 40 -8.18 5.00 -2.32
CA TYR A 40 -8.18 4.54 -3.70
C TYR A 40 -8.87 3.20 -3.82
N GLN A 41 -9.82 3.07 -4.75
CA GLN A 41 -10.72 1.92 -4.80
C GLN A 41 -10.19 0.74 -5.62
N LEU A 42 -9.14 0.95 -6.41
CA LEU A 42 -8.51 -0.14 -7.15
C LEU A 42 -7.33 -0.71 -6.36
N PRO A 43 -7.18 -2.03 -6.26
CA PRO A 43 -6.06 -2.64 -5.55
C PRO A 43 -4.75 -2.38 -6.30
N ARG A 44 -3.74 -1.85 -5.60
CA ARG A 44 -2.38 -1.66 -6.12
C ARG A 44 -1.46 -2.75 -5.61
N ALA A 45 -1.26 -2.84 -4.31
CA ALA A 45 -0.57 -3.96 -3.69
C ALA A 45 -1.54 -5.13 -3.44
N ILE A 46 -0.99 -6.34 -3.40
CA ILE A 46 -1.78 -7.56 -3.17
C ILE A 46 -1.17 -8.43 -2.07
N VAL A 47 0.11 -8.25 -1.77
CA VAL A 47 0.83 -8.99 -0.74
C VAL A 47 1.35 -8.06 0.36
N MET A 48 1.48 -8.62 1.57
CA MET A 48 2.10 -8.00 2.73
C MET A 48 3.07 -9.00 3.34
N ASP A 49 4.29 -8.54 3.67
CA ASP A 49 5.30 -9.36 4.32
C ASP A 49 5.10 -9.47 5.85
N ASP A 50 5.88 -10.35 6.46
CA ASP A 50 5.77 -10.64 7.88
C ASP A 50 6.24 -9.50 8.79
N GLU A 51 7.13 -8.64 8.34
CA GLU A 51 7.58 -7.49 9.13
C GLU A 51 6.45 -6.48 9.34
N ILE A 52 5.76 -6.11 8.27
CA ILE A 52 4.60 -5.22 8.33
C ILE A 52 3.44 -5.89 9.04
N LEU A 53 3.19 -7.17 8.73
CA LEU A 53 2.15 -7.95 9.38
C LEU A 53 2.38 -7.99 10.90
N ARG A 54 3.59 -8.26 11.35
CA ARG A 54 3.98 -8.26 12.76
C ARG A 54 3.75 -6.90 13.41
N ALA A 55 4.19 -5.83 12.76
CA ALA A 55 3.98 -4.47 13.25
C ALA A 55 2.49 -4.15 13.42
N CYS A 56 1.64 -4.54 12.48
CA CYS A 56 0.18 -4.38 12.59
C CYS A 56 -0.40 -5.19 13.76
N TYR A 57 0.08 -6.42 13.99
CA TYR A 57 -0.32 -7.23 15.15
C TYR A 57 0.07 -6.56 16.47
N ASP A 58 1.29 -6.05 16.56
CA ASP A 58 1.80 -5.38 17.77
C ASP A 58 1.03 -4.10 18.11
N HIS A 59 0.40 -3.49 17.10
CA HIS A 59 -0.48 -2.32 17.26
C HIS A 59 -1.97 -2.65 17.27
N GLY A 60 -2.36 -3.91 17.59
CA GLY A 60 -3.72 -4.29 17.88
C GLY A 60 -4.64 -4.54 16.68
N MET A 61 -4.08 -4.67 15.46
CA MET A 61 -4.86 -4.92 14.24
C MET A 61 -5.00 -6.41 13.88
N GLY A 62 -4.52 -7.31 14.77
CA GLY A 62 -4.42 -8.74 14.49
C GLY A 62 -5.75 -9.42 14.16
N GLU A 63 -6.84 -9.07 14.85
CA GLU A 63 -8.15 -9.66 14.59
C GLU A 63 -8.64 -9.31 13.18
N TRP A 64 -8.53 -8.06 12.78
CA TRP A 64 -8.89 -7.64 11.43
C TRP A 64 -8.07 -8.37 10.36
N LEU A 65 -6.76 -8.49 10.58
CA LEU A 65 -5.86 -9.17 9.64
C LEU A 65 -6.20 -10.65 9.50
N GLN A 66 -6.50 -11.33 10.60
CA GLN A 66 -6.91 -12.76 10.57
C GLN A 66 -8.18 -12.99 9.74
N LEU A 67 -9.12 -12.03 9.77
CA LEU A 67 -10.39 -12.11 9.05
C LEU A 67 -10.29 -11.68 7.59
N ASN A 68 -9.31 -10.85 7.24
CA ASN A 68 -9.25 -10.15 5.94
C ASN A 68 -7.99 -10.44 5.12
N THR A 69 -7.13 -11.33 5.60
CA THR A 69 -5.94 -11.77 4.85
C THR A 69 -5.90 -13.29 4.78
N GLU A 70 -5.16 -13.81 3.82
CA GLU A 70 -4.92 -15.25 3.68
C GLU A 70 -3.43 -15.50 3.48
N SER A 71 -2.89 -16.55 4.11
CA SER A 71 -1.49 -16.93 3.93
C SER A 71 -1.22 -17.38 2.51
N LEU A 72 -0.17 -16.85 1.92
CA LEU A 72 0.33 -17.35 0.65
C LEU A 72 1.06 -18.68 0.91
N GLN A 73 0.64 -19.73 0.20
CA GLN A 73 1.10 -21.10 0.52
C GLN A 73 2.26 -21.56 -0.35
N ARG A 74 2.42 -20.96 -1.54
CA ARG A 74 3.40 -21.40 -2.52
C ARG A 74 3.82 -20.27 -3.47
N GLY A 75 5.09 -20.29 -3.89
CA GLY A 75 5.61 -19.47 -4.96
C GLY A 75 6.35 -20.30 -5.98
N ASP A 76 6.04 -20.17 -7.26
CA ASP A 76 6.66 -20.89 -8.36
C ASP A 76 7.23 -19.93 -9.40
N PHE A 77 8.42 -20.27 -9.93
CA PHE A 77 8.94 -19.76 -11.19
C PHE A 77 8.80 -20.86 -12.25
N VAL A 78 8.15 -20.52 -13.34
CA VAL A 78 7.75 -21.45 -14.39
C VAL A 78 8.52 -21.11 -15.66
N GLY A 79 9.13 -22.13 -16.27
CA GLY A 79 9.89 -22.00 -17.50
C GLY A 79 9.01 -21.91 -18.76
N PRO A 80 9.64 -21.82 -19.95
CA PRO A 80 8.93 -21.59 -21.22
C PRO A 80 7.95 -22.70 -21.64
N ASN A 81 8.11 -23.92 -21.09
CA ASN A 81 7.23 -25.04 -21.37
C ASN A 81 6.28 -25.35 -20.21
N ASP A 82 6.01 -24.35 -19.38
CA ASP A 82 5.17 -24.44 -18.17
C ASP A 82 5.71 -25.41 -17.09
N GLU A 83 6.98 -25.79 -17.17
CA GLU A 83 7.65 -26.55 -16.12
C GLU A 83 8.00 -25.68 -14.91
N VAL A 84 7.81 -26.17 -13.71
CA VAL A 84 8.26 -25.49 -12.49
C VAL A 84 9.77 -25.62 -12.38
N VAL A 85 10.50 -24.53 -12.61
CA VAL A 85 11.96 -24.46 -12.53
C VAL A 85 12.42 -24.29 -11.09
N ILE A 86 11.76 -23.39 -10.35
CA ILE A 86 11.96 -23.16 -8.93
C ILE A 86 10.58 -23.08 -8.29
N GLY A 87 10.36 -23.84 -7.24
CA GLY A 87 9.12 -23.78 -6.45
C GLY A 87 9.45 -23.91 -4.98
N ALA A 88 8.72 -23.14 -4.16
CA ALA A 88 8.86 -23.17 -2.71
C ALA A 88 7.49 -23.14 -2.04
N ASP A 89 7.30 -24.08 -1.13
CA ASP A 89 6.18 -24.03 -0.20
C ASP A 89 6.49 -23.00 0.89
N ILE A 90 5.54 -22.15 1.18
CA ILE A 90 5.66 -21.09 2.17
C ILE A 90 5.07 -21.63 3.48
N PRO A 91 5.82 -21.64 4.58
CA PRO A 91 5.31 -22.15 5.84
C PRO A 91 4.18 -21.26 6.38
N PRO A 92 3.23 -21.83 7.14
CA PRO A 92 2.11 -21.05 7.70
C PRO A 92 2.55 -20.06 8.78
N VAL A 93 3.73 -20.25 9.35
CA VAL A 93 4.34 -19.38 10.37
C VAL A 93 5.80 -19.19 10.04
N GLY A 94 6.24 -17.93 9.93
CA GLY A 94 7.61 -17.53 9.67
C GLY A 94 8.37 -17.13 10.95
N LEU A 95 9.54 -16.53 10.75
CA LEU A 95 10.45 -16.14 11.84
C LEU A 95 9.85 -15.06 12.76
N GLN A 96 8.94 -14.24 12.26
CA GLN A 96 8.24 -13.21 13.04
C GLN A 96 7.05 -13.75 13.86
N GLY A 97 6.79 -15.07 13.84
CA GLY A 97 5.67 -15.69 14.53
C GLY A 97 4.30 -15.48 13.87
N VAL A 98 4.31 -14.97 12.64
CA VAL A 98 3.15 -14.77 11.76
C VAL A 98 3.45 -15.39 10.40
N PRO A 99 2.48 -15.52 9.46
CA PRO A 99 2.78 -15.99 8.12
C PRO A 99 3.85 -15.11 7.44
N PRO A 100 4.82 -15.70 6.70
CA PRO A 100 5.88 -14.94 6.03
C PRO A 100 5.35 -13.93 5.02
N VAL A 101 4.24 -14.26 4.37
CA VAL A 101 3.55 -13.40 3.43
C VAL A 101 2.06 -13.74 3.40
N VAL A 102 1.25 -12.71 3.33
CA VAL A 102 -0.20 -12.83 3.17
C VAL A 102 -0.67 -12.05 1.96
N VAL A 103 -1.78 -12.48 1.39
CA VAL A 103 -2.54 -11.71 0.40
C VAL A 103 -3.63 -10.94 1.09
N HIS A 104 -3.92 -9.74 0.58
CA HIS A 104 -4.96 -8.86 1.07
C HIS A 104 -5.63 -8.09 -0.08
N PHE A 105 -6.76 -7.48 0.21
CA PHE A 105 -7.41 -6.53 -0.71
C PHE A 105 -7.11 -5.11 -0.21
N GLN A 106 -6.27 -4.37 -0.94
CA GLN A 106 -5.74 -3.09 -0.48
C GLN A 106 -6.82 -2.05 -0.14
N PRO A 107 -7.92 -1.87 -0.89
CA PRO A 107 -8.95 -0.92 -0.49
C PRO A 107 -9.53 -1.16 0.90
N ASP A 108 -9.72 -2.43 1.29
CA ASP A 108 -10.20 -2.78 2.64
C ASP A 108 -9.13 -2.45 3.71
N LEU A 109 -7.86 -2.73 3.41
CA LEU A 109 -6.74 -2.40 4.30
C LEU A 109 -6.62 -0.89 4.50
N ASP A 110 -6.67 -0.11 3.44
CA ASP A 110 -6.59 1.36 3.49
C ASP A 110 -7.75 1.95 4.28
N ALA A 111 -8.96 1.44 4.10
CA ALA A 111 -10.14 1.87 4.85
C ALA A 111 -10.00 1.56 6.35
N MET A 112 -9.52 0.36 6.69
CA MET A 112 -9.26 -0.02 8.08
C MET A 112 -8.21 0.88 8.72
N LEU A 113 -7.07 1.11 8.05
CA LEU A 113 -5.99 1.95 8.59
C LEU A 113 -6.42 3.40 8.79
N ARG A 114 -7.23 3.97 7.88
CA ARG A 114 -7.82 5.31 8.07
C ARG A 114 -8.72 5.35 9.29
N ALA A 115 -9.59 4.35 9.45
CA ALA A 115 -10.50 4.26 10.59
C ALA A 115 -9.73 4.11 11.92
N GLU A 116 -8.68 3.30 11.95
CA GLU A 116 -7.82 3.14 13.14
C GLU A 116 -7.10 4.43 13.52
N ALA A 117 -6.54 5.15 12.54
CA ALA A 117 -5.88 6.43 12.78
C ALA A 117 -6.84 7.44 13.44
N GLU A 118 -8.06 7.55 12.91
CA GLU A 118 -9.10 8.45 13.44
C GLU A 118 -9.58 8.01 14.82
N ALA A 119 -9.89 6.71 14.99
CA ALA A 119 -10.39 6.16 16.25
C ALA A 119 -9.39 6.30 17.40
N ARG A 120 -8.09 6.26 17.10
CA ARG A 120 -7.02 6.40 18.10
C ARG A 120 -6.60 7.84 18.38
N GLY A 121 -7.18 8.84 17.70
CA GLY A 121 -7.05 10.25 18.05
C GLY A 121 -6.37 11.13 17.01
N SER A 122 -6.03 10.64 15.82
CA SER A 122 -5.58 11.51 14.76
C SER A 122 -6.65 12.51 14.37
N THR A 123 -6.26 13.75 14.12
CA THR A 123 -7.11 14.63 13.34
C THR A 123 -6.99 14.23 11.88
N VAL A 124 -8.11 14.02 11.21
CA VAL A 124 -8.13 13.66 9.80
C VAL A 124 -8.71 14.78 8.96
N MET A 125 -8.05 15.10 7.85
CA MET A 125 -8.43 16.16 6.92
C MET A 125 -8.48 15.59 5.51
N TRP A 126 -9.52 14.81 5.24
CA TRP A 126 -9.79 14.26 3.91
C TRP A 126 -10.32 15.34 2.96
N GLY A 127 -9.94 15.29 1.70
CA GLY A 127 -10.32 16.30 0.70
C GLY A 127 -9.55 17.62 0.83
N HIS A 128 -8.41 17.64 1.51
CA HIS A 128 -7.60 18.84 1.70
C HIS A 128 -6.25 18.71 0.99
N THR A 129 -5.86 19.80 0.33
CA THR A 129 -4.60 19.88 -0.42
C THR A 129 -3.64 20.84 0.27
N VAL A 130 -2.41 20.40 0.50
CA VAL A 130 -1.31 21.24 0.96
C VAL A 130 -0.80 22.08 -0.21
N THR A 131 -0.66 23.38 0.01
CA THR A 131 -0.18 24.33 -1.01
C THR A 131 1.22 24.84 -0.74
N HIS A 132 1.60 24.92 0.53
CA HIS A 132 2.92 25.43 0.93
C HIS A 132 3.30 24.94 2.33
N ILE A 133 4.61 24.87 2.58
CA ILE A 133 5.21 24.56 3.87
C ILE A 133 6.26 25.62 4.18
N GLU A 134 6.24 26.14 5.41
CA GLU A 134 7.27 27.02 5.96
C GLU A 134 7.94 26.31 7.13
N ASP A 135 9.25 26.12 7.03
CA ASP A 135 10.09 25.51 8.08
C ASP A 135 11.11 26.53 8.58
N ASP A 136 11.04 26.88 9.87
CA ASP A 136 11.99 27.78 10.52
C ASP A 136 13.06 27.04 11.33
N GLY A 137 13.13 25.71 11.18
CA GLY A 137 14.04 24.83 11.91
C GLY A 137 13.62 24.49 13.33
N LYS A 138 12.48 25.01 13.81
CA LYS A 138 11.88 24.70 15.11
C LYS A 138 10.46 24.17 14.98
N LYS A 139 9.76 24.63 13.98
CA LYS A 139 8.37 24.25 13.65
C LYS A 139 8.13 24.34 12.16
N VAL A 140 7.13 23.64 11.73
CA VAL A 140 6.63 23.67 10.35
C VAL A 140 5.21 24.24 10.36
N VAL A 141 4.96 25.23 9.50
CA VAL A 141 3.62 25.74 9.23
C VAL A 141 3.17 25.22 7.87
N THR A 142 2.11 24.45 7.86
CA THR A 142 1.51 23.85 6.65
C THR A 142 0.30 24.67 6.24
N ASN A 143 0.28 25.15 5.01
CA ASN A 143 -0.82 25.95 4.44
C ASN A 143 -1.70 25.07 3.54
N LEU A 144 -3.00 25.13 3.73
CA LEU A 144 -3.99 24.38 2.95
C LEU A 144 -4.68 25.26 1.91
N HIS A 145 -5.23 24.64 0.88
CA HIS A 145 -5.93 25.32 -0.23
C HIS A 145 -7.11 26.18 0.20
N ASN A 146 -7.71 25.87 1.33
CA ASN A 146 -8.87 26.60 1.89
C ASN A 146 -8.46 27.74 2.84
N GLY A 147 -7.15 28.03 2.98
CA GLY A 147 -6.63 29.07 3.85
C GLY A 147 -6.42 28.65 5.31
N GLU A 148 -6.75 27.42 5.68
CA GLU A 148 -6.41 26.88 7.00
C GLU A 148 -4.89 26.64 7.10
N THR A 149 -4.39 26.72 8.33
CA THR A 149 -2.98 26.50 8.64
C THR A 149 -2.82 25.53 9.80
N ILE A 150 -1.76 24.71 9.73
CA ILE A 150 -1.42 23.75 10.77
C ILE A 150 0.03 24.01 11.19
N GLU A 151 0.26 24.17 12.49
CA GLU A 151 1.58 24.24 13.08
C GLU A 151 1.97 22.88 13.66
N SER A 152 3.13 22.35 13.29
CA SER A 152 3.66 21.11 13.84
C SER A 152 5.15 21.19 14.08
N ARG A 153 5.70 20.26 14.86
CA ARG A 153 7.15 20.13 15.02
C ARG A 153 7.79 19.43 13.84
N TRP A 154 7.06 18.48 13.24
CA TRP A 154 7.51 17.66 12.15
C TRP A 154 6.47 17.58 11.04
N PHE A 155 6.93 17.55 9.81
CA PHE A 155 6.12 17.26 8.64
C PHE A 155 6.66 15.98 7.96
N VAL A 156 5.78 15.03 7.69
CA VAL A 156 6.12 13.75 7.07
C VAL A 156 5.35 13.57 5.77
N GLY A 157 6.06 13.44 4.65
CA GLY A 157 5.47 13.14 3.35
C GLY A 157 5.27 11.65 3.18
N CYS A 158 4.00 11.22 3.13
CA CYS A 158 3.56 9.86 2.82
C CYS A 158 2.65 9.86 1.57
N ASP A 159 2.88 10.79 0.65
CA ASP A 159 2.01 11.19 -0.45
C ASP A 159 2.29 10.44 -1.77
N GLY A 160 2.94 9.28 -1.68
CA GLY A 160 3.03 8.28 -2.73
C GLY A 160 4.01 8.57 -3.85
N ALA A 161 3.90 7.83 -4.94
CA ALA A 161 4.87 7.87 -6.05
C ALA A 161 4.97 9.25 -6.73
N SER A 162 3.85 9.97 -6.85
CA SER A 162 3.80 11.32 -7.42
C SER A 162 4.07 12.43 -6.41
N SER A 163 4.66 12.12 -5.27
CA SER A 163 4.82 12.95 -4.07
C SER A 163 5.01 14.44 -4.36
N TRP A 164 4.09 15.25 -3.84
CA TRP A 164 4.21 16.70 -3.81
C TRP A 164 5.33 17.12 -2.86
N THR A 165 5.45 16.46 -1.70
CA THR A 165 6.50 16.71 -0.70
C THR A 165 7.88 16.59 -1.30
N ARG A 166 8.16 15.50 -2.03
CA ARG A 166 9.44 15.30 -2.72
C ARG A 166 9.76 16.44 -3.67
N LYS A 167 8.78 16.84 -4.49
CA LYS A 167 8.94 17.92 -5.47
C LYS A 167 9.13 19.28 -4.80
N PHE A 168 8.38 19.55 -3.73
CA PHE A 168 8.49 20.77 -2.94
C PHE A 168 9.89 20.92 -2.32
N LEU A 169 10.48 19.83 -1.83
CA LEU A 169 11.83 19.80 -1.29
C LEU A 169 12.92 19.82 -2.37
N GLY A 170 12.58 19.85 -3.66
CA GLY A 170 13.54 19.80 -4.76
C GLY A 170 14.26 18.46 -4.92
N LEU A 171 13.76 17.41 -4.27
CA LEU A 171 14.32 16.06 -4.38
C LEU A 171 13.89 15.41 -5.69
N GLN A 172 14.83 14.74 -6.34
CA GLN A 172 14.59 14.03 -7.60
C GLN A 172 14.78 12.52 -7.40
N LEU A 173 14.05 11.75 -8.19
CA LEU A 173 14.30 10.32 -8.34
C LEU A 173 15.43 10.12 -9.35
N GLU A 174 16.35 9.23 -9.04
CA GLU A 174 17.33 8.76 -10.01
C GLU A 174 16.64 7.81 -10.97
N ASP A 175 16.73 8.12 -12.28
CA ASP A 175 16.21 7.25 -13.33
C ASP A 175 17.26 6.18 -13.67
N LEU A 176 16.99 4.94 -13.29
CA LEU A 176 17.84 3.80 -13.59
C LEU A 176 17.62 3.25 -15.02
N ARG A 177 16.79 3.88 -15.81
CA ARG A 177 16.44 3.48 -17.19
C ARG A 177 15.92 2.05 -17.29
N PHE A 178 15.08 1.68 -16.33
CA PHE A 178 14.44 0.39 -16.25
C PHE A 178 12.91 0.55 -16.27
N ASP A 179 12.44 1.25 -17.31
CA ASP A 179 11.03 1.48 -17.52
C ASP A 179 10.42 0.32 -18.32
N GLN A 180 9.49 -0.38 -17.68
CA GLN A 180 8.68 -1.41 -18.32
C GLN A 180 7.23 -1.19 -17.93
N GLU A 181 6.35 -1.20 -18.92
CA GLU A 181 4.92 -1.13 -18.68
C GLU A 181 4.36 -2.52 -18.38
N TRP A 182 3.46 -2.57 -17.41
CA TRP A 182 2.76 -3.78 -17.01
C TRP A 182 1.28 -3.53 -16.97
N LEU A 183 0.52 -4.40 -17.64
CA LEU A 183 -0.93 -4.46 -17.54
C LEU A 183 -1.29 -5.31 -16.33
N VAL A 184 -1.97 -4.71 -15.35
CA VAL A 184 -2.50 -5.40 -14.17
C VAL A 184 -3.98 -5.67 -14.38
N VAL A 185 -4.37 -6.93 -14.32
CA VAL A 185 -5.76 -7.37 -14.44
C VAL A 185 -6.19 -8.00 -13.13
N ASP A 186 -7.10 -7.34 -12.43
CA ASP A 186 -7.76 -7.87 -11.25
C ASP A 186 -9.14 -8.41 -11.62
N ALA A 187 -9.43 -9.62 -11.18
CA ALA A 187 -10.72 -10.26 -11.41
C ALA A 187 -11.27 -10.83 -10.10
N GLU A 188 -12.58 -10.83 -9.97
CA GLU A 188 -13.30 -11.51 -8.90
C GLU A 188 -14.04 -12.71 -9.49
N LEU A 189 -13.76 -13.91 -8.98
CA LEU A 189 -14.46 -15.11 -9.38
C LEU A 189 -15.93 -15.04 -8.95
N HIS A 190 -16.81 -15.51 -9.80
CA HIS A 190 -18.21 -15.66 -9.43
C HIS A 190 -18.38 -16.62 -8.25
N GLU A 191 -19.42 -16.41 -7.46
CA GLU A 191 -19.73 -17.30 -6.35
C GLU A 191 -19.97 -18.72 -6.86
N GLY A 192 -19.33 -19.71 -6.21
CA GLY A 192 -19.41 -21.12 -6.60
C GLY A 192 -18.62 -21.49 -7.86
N ALA A 193 -17.85 -20.58 -8.45
CA ALA A 193 -17.01 -20.92 -9.60
C ALA A 193 -15.97 -21.99 -9.24
N VAL A 194 -15.91 -23.03 -10.04
CA VAL A 194 -14.84 -24.04 -9.99
C VAL A 194 -13.86 -23.72 -11.11
N VAL A 195 -12.64 -23.36 -10.72
CA VAL A 195 -11.58 -22.94 -11.66
C VAL A 195 -10.32 -23.74 -11.41
N ASP A 196 -9.64 -24.13 -12.49
CA ASP A 196 -8.31 -24.74 -12.44
C ASP A 196 -7.27 -23.63 -12.60
N LEU A 197 -6.93 -22.99 -11.48
CA LEU A 197 -5.93 -21.94 -11.41
C LEU A 197 -4.82 -22.34 -10.43
N PRO A 198 -3.59 -21.82 -10.62
CA PRO A 198 -2.50 -22.10 -9.70
C PRO A 198 -2.81 -21.69 -8.26
N VAL A 199 -2.21 -22.39 -7.30
CA VAL A 199 -2.21 -22.00 -5.89
C VAL A 199 -1.03 -21.06 -5.64
N GLY A 200 -1.28 -19.98 -4.91
CA GLY A 200 -0.24 -19.03 -4.51
C GLY A 200 0.14 -18.04 -5.60
N VAL A 201 1.45 -17.79 -5.74
CA VAL A 201 2.02 -16.91 -6.78
C VAL A 201 2.77 -17.74 -7.80
N ARG A 202 2.56 -17.45 -9.07
CA ARG A 202 3.31 -18.08 -10.15
C ARG A 202 3.83 -17.04 -11.12
N GLN A 203 5.18 -16.99 -11.23
CA GLN A 203 5.88 -16.16 -12.20
C GLN A 203 6.18 -16.99 -13.44
N PHE A 204 5.56 -16.66 -14.56
CA PHE A 204 5.79 -17.29 -15.85
C PHE A 204 6.94 -16.58 -16.56
N CYS A 205 8.09 -17.25 -16.66
CA CYS A 205 9.30 -16.72 -17.27
C CYS A 205 9.35 -17.04 -18.78
N HIS A 206 8.27 -16.73 -19.49
CA HIS A 206 8.19 -16.91 -20.94
C HIS A 206 9.04 -15.86 -21.63
N MET A 207 9.86 -16.29 -22.61
CA MET A 207 10.80 -15.39 -23.30
C MET A 207 10.08 -14.29 -24.10
N ASP A 208 8.91 -14.61 -24.66
CA ASP A 208 8.15 -13.67 -25.48
C ASP A 208 7.35 -12.70 -24.65
N ARG A 209 6.75 -13.16 -23.55
CA ARG A 209 5.97 -12.32 -22.63
C ARG A 209 5.99 -12.91 -21.23
N PRO A 210 6.81 -12.40 -20.33
CA PRO A 210 6.70 -12.76 -18.93
C PRO A 210 5.39 -12.24 -18.33
N PHE A 211 4.79 -13.03 -17.46
CA PHE A 211 3.59 -12.61 -16.70
C PHE A 211 3.54 -13.27 -15.34
N THR A 212 2.79 -12.70 -14.45
CA THR A 212 2.60 -13.18 -13.08
C THR A 212 1.14 -13.50 -12.84
N PHE A 213 0.87 -14.58 -12.14
CA PHE A 213 -0.42 -14.87 -11.56
C PHE A 213 -0.31 -14.81 -10.03
N VAL A 214 -1.29 -14.18 -9.38
CA VAL A 214 -1.40 -14.14 -7.92
C VAL A 214 -2.79 -14.58 -7.51
N GLN A 215 -2.84 -15.61 -6.67
CA GLN A 215 -4.05 -15.96 -5.94
C GLN A 215 -4.28 -14.89 -4.86
N GLY A 216 -5.21 -13.99 -5.09
CA GLY A 216 -5.61 -12.99 -4.11
C GLY A 216 -6.47 -13.57 -2.98
N VAL A 217 -6.79 -12.73 -2.02
CA VAL A 217 -7.68 -13.07 -0.91
C VAL A 217 -9.10 -13.38 -1.42
N ARG A 218 -9.76 -14.36 -0.81
CA ARG A 218 -11.15 -14.76 -1.16
C ARG A 218 -11.26 -15.15 -2.63
N ARG A 219 -12.11 -14.46 -3.38
CA ARG A 219 -12.35 -14.72 -4.81
C ARG A 219 -11.53 -13.85 -5.75
N TYR A 220 -10.67 -12.95 -5.21
CA TYR A 220 -9.82 -12.10 -6.04
C TYR A 220 -8.68 -12.88 -6.68
N ARG A 221 -8.38 -12.56 -7.94
CA ARG A 221 -7.28 -13.11 -8.72
C ARG A 221 -6.63 -12.00 -9.50
N ARG A 222 -5.32 -12.04 -9.61
CA ARG A 222 -4.55 -11.03 -10.34
C ARG A 222 -3.66 -11.67 -11.39
N TRP A 223 -3.62 -11.05 -12.55
CA TRP A 223 -2.61 -11.28 -13.57
C TRP A 223 -1.88 -9.99 -13.85
N GLU A 224 -0.58 -10.09 -14.08
CA GLU A 224 0.28 -8.97 -14.44
C GLU A 224 1.04 -9.37 -15.71
N PHE A 225 0.83 -8.65 -16.80
CA PHE A 225 1.44 -8.93 -18.10
C PHE A 225 2.38 -7.81 -18.48
N GLN A 226 3.61 -8.15 -18.91
CA GLN A 226 4.50 -7.16 -19.50
C GLN A 226 3.93 -6.69 -20.83
N VAL A 227 3.79 -5.38 -21.00
CA VAL A 227 3.39 -4.75 -22.26
C VAL A 227 4.58 -4.76 -23.20
N GLN A 228 4.39 -5.20 -24.43
CA GLN A 228 5.44 -5.27 -25.46
C GLN A 228 5.51 -3.96 -26.24
N ASP A 229 6.67 -3.69 -26.85
CA ASP A 229 6.88 -2.52 -27.68
C ASP A 229 5.83 -2.45 -28.81
N GLY A 230 5.11 -1.32 -28.86
CA GLY A 230 4.09 -1.07 -29.87
C GLY A 230 2.69 -1.58 -29.50
N GLU A 231 2.51 -2.15 -28.31
CA GLU A 231 1.18 -2.47 -27.77
C GLU A 231 0.62 -1.27 -27.00
N ASP A 232 -0.70 -1.15 -27.00
CA ASP A 232 -1.44 -0.19 -26.18
C ASP A 232 -2.22 -0.94 -25.11
N ALA A 233 -1.82 -0.79 -23.85
CA ALA A 233 -2.50 -1.42 -22.71
C ALA A 233 -3.92 -0.88 -22.47
N GLY A 234 -4.30 0.21 -23.11
CA GLY A 234 -5.62 0.85 -23.00
C GLY A 234 -6.56 0.55 -24.19
N ALA A 235 -6.12 -0.27 -25.16
CA ALA A 235 -6.91 -0.57 -26.36
C ALA A 235 -7.86 -1.76 -26.19
#